data_d0e91f777b0ce43ef1a1e3a922934561
#
_entry.id   d0e91f777b0ce43ef1a1e3a922934561
#
_cell.length_a   1.000
_cell.length_b   1.000
_cell.length_c   1.000
_cell.angle_alpha   90.00
_cell.angle_beta   90.00
_cell.angle_gamma   90.00
#
_symmetry.space_group_name_H-M   'P 1'
#
loop_
_entity.id
_entity.type
_entity.pdbx_description
1 polymer ?
#
loop_
_entity_poly.entity_id
_entity_poly.type
_entity_poly.pdbx_seq_one_letter_code
_entity_poly.pdbx_strand_id
1 'polypeptide(L)'
;MISLNNHLETLSNKYGYEIYLEENLELGKTEPKVRFRIDSESDTFYLKFSRSWKTTKIEFVPGAFGSRIANFLCREVLAHKSELENILQTPPITISHYLLELDNQNFQFVEKLDQTPHMLRFEIEAMTPESSIEHGLLNDTEANLLEIAASVFVTLLPKPSSQYTNPEEVIGFPEGATSKVLVNKYERDPRNRSAAIAIHGYLCLACGFDFQENYGDLGSEFIIVHHVVPVSQIGSNYVIDPSKDLITLCANCHAMIHRQDPPLTLDQLKNILRNKK
;
A
#
# COMPACT_ATOMS: atom_id res chain seq x y z
N MET A 1 11.41 -26.40 -0.88
CA MET A 1 11.49 -25.95 0.52
C MET A 1 12.60 -24.92 0.67
N ILE A 2 12.32 -23.82 1.35
CA ILE A 2 13.22 -22.65 1.50
C ILE A 2 13.51 -22.48 3.00
N SER A 3 14.75 -22.17 3.38
CA SER A 3 15.05 -21.82 4.77
C SER A 3 14.26 -20.56 5.18
N LEU A 4 13.63 -20.57 6.36
CA LEU A 4 12.90 -19.42 6.90
C LEU A 4 13.80 -18.18 6.96
N ASN A 5 15.03 -18.31 7.46
CA ASN A 5 15.98 -17.18 7.53
C ASN A 5 16.30 -16.60 6.14
N ASN A 6 16.56 -17.45 5.15
CA ASN A 6 16.83 -16.99 3.78
C ASN A 6 15.61 -16.29 3.16
N HIS A 7 14.40 -16.77 3.49
CA HIS A 7 13.17 -16.13 3.02
C HIS A 7 12.96 -14.76 3.69
N LEU A 8 13.22 -14.63 4.99
CA LEU A 8 13.17 -13.36 5.70
C LEU A 8 14.19 -12.35 5.16
N GLU A 9 15.41 -12.81 4.84
CA GLU A 9 16.41 -11.96 4.17
C GLU A 9 15.92 -11.49 2.79
N THR A 10 15.29 -12.38 2.02
CA THR A 10 14.69 -12.01 0.73
C THR A 10 13.58 -10.95 0.90
N LEU A 11 12.69 -11.12 1.89
CA LEU A 11 11.65 -10.14 2.20
C LEU A 11 12.24 -8.81 2.70
N SER A 12 13.28 -8.86 3.52
CA SER A 12 14.01 -7.68 3.99
C SER A 12 14.55 -6.86 2.82
N ASN A 13 15.23 -7.52 1.89
CA ASN A 13 15.76 -6.90 0.69
C ASN A 13 14.65 -6.35 -0.23
N LYS A 14 13.54 -7.10 -0.37
CA LYS A 14 12.41 -6.70 -1.20
C LYS A 14 11.70 -5.45 -0.70
N TYR A 15 11.54 -5.31 0.61
CA TYR A 15 10.71 -4.26 1.20
C TYR A 15 11.49 -3.14 1.87
N GLY A 16 12.80 -3.28 2.03
CA GLY A 16 13.64 -2.29 2.69
C GLY A 16 13.46 -2.20 4.20
N TYR A 17 12.89 -3.24 4.83
CA TYR A 17 12.78 -3.36 6.28
C TYR A 17 13.67 -4.50 6.76
N GLU A 18 14.27 -4.35 7.92
CA GLU A 18 14.92 -5.50 8.57
C GLU A 18 13.83 -6.41 9.16
N ILE A 19 13.64 -7.57 8.54
CA ILE A 19 12.67 -8.61 8.93
C ILE A 19 13.49 -9.80 9.44
N TYR A 20 13.31 -10.19 10.69
CA TYR A 20 14.15 -11.19 11.33
C TYR A 20 13.38 -12.10 12.29
N LEU A 21 13.99 -13.23 12.61
CA LEU A 21 13.48 -14.17 13.59
C LEU A 21 13.94 -13.75 14.99
N GLU A 22 13.06 -13.78 15.98
CA GLU A 22 13.42 -13.54 17.37
C GLU A 22 14.29 -14.70 17.92
N GLU A 23 15.51 -14.39 18.37
CA GLU A 23 16.53 -15.40 18.71
C GLU A 23 16.30 -16.19 20.02
N ASN A 24 15.27 -15.89 20.81
CA ASN A 24 15.01 -16.56 22.09
C ASN A 24 14.19 -17.86 21.98
N LEU A 25 14.48 -18.67 20.97
CA LEU A 25 13.81 -19.95 20.77
C LEU A 25 14.67 -21.09 21.38
N GLU A 26 14.20 -21.63 22.48
CA GLU A 26 14.59 -23.03 22.83
C GLU A 26 14.17 -23.92 21.65
N LEU A 27 15.14 -24.41 20.91
CA LEU A 27 14.97 -25.28 19.75
C LEU A 27 13.94 -26.38 20.06
N GLY A 28 12.75 -26.28 19.41
CA GLY A 28 11.74 -27.33 19.38
C GLY A 28 10.51 -27.15 20.25
N LYS A 29 10.31 -26.04 20.96
CA LYS A 29 9.15 -25.85 21.85
C LYS A 29 8.29 -24.59 21.58
N THR A 30 8.76 -23.65 20.80
CA THR A 30 8.03 -22.38 20.59
C THR A 30 7.80 -22.10 19.11
N GLU A 31 6.63 -21.53 18.81
CA GLU A 31 6.27 -21.11 17.47
C GLU A 31 7.15 -19.93 17.02
N PRO A 32 7.64 -19.93 15.76
CA PRO A 32 8.48 -18.84 15.25
C PRO A 32 7.81 -17.47 15.36
N LYS A 33 8.57 -16.47 15.78
CA LYS A 33 8.15 -15.08 15.87
C LYS A 33 8.97 -14.25 14.90
N VAL A 34 8.30 -13.71 13.89
CA VAL A 34 8.90 -12.84 12.89
C VAL A 34 8.70 -11.39 13.31
N ARG A 35 9.79 -10.63 13.38
CA ARG A 35 9.80 -9.22 13.78
C ARG A 35 10.20 -8.33 12.63
N PHE A 36 9.69 -7.09 12.70
CA PHE A 36 10.12 -5.98 11.86
C PHE A 36 10.89 -4.99 12.74
N ARG A 37 12.09 -4.57 12.30
CA ARG A 37 12.78 -3.47 12.97
C ARG A 37 12.16 -2.15 12.53
N ILE A 38 11.62 -1.42 13.50
CA ILE A 38 11.12 -0.06 13.37
C ILE A 38 11.99 0.85 14.24
N ASP A 39 12.10 2.14 13.86
CA ASP A 39 13.04 3.10 14.46
C ASP A 39 12.88 3.33 15.97
N SER A 40 11.81 2.82 16.59
CA SER A 40 11.54 2.93 18.01
C SER A 40 11.65 1.57 18.69
N GLU A 41 12.63 1.39 19.56
CA GLU A 41 12.79 0.16 20.36
C GLU A 41 11.60 -0.15 21.27
N SER A 42 10.78 0.86 21.61
CA SER A 42 9.60 0.71 22.47
C SER A 42 8.37 0.21 21.71
N ASP A 43 8.33 0.36 20.38
CA ASP A 43 7.17 0.06 19.55
C ASP A 43 7.36 -1.31 18.88
N THR A 44 7.14 -2.40 19.62
CA THR A 44 7.38 -3.75 19.13
C THR A 44 6.11 -4.54 18.89
N PHE A 45 6.08 -5.32 17.82
CA PHE A 45 5.14 -6.39 17.57
C PHE A 45 5.85 -7.57 16.90
N TYR A 46 5.18 -8.68 16.77
CA TYR A 46 5.65 -9.80 15.98
C TYR A 46 4.51 -10.49 15.24
N LEU A 47 4.85 -11.16 14.16
CA LEU A 47 4.00 -12.11 13.49
C LEU A 47 4.30 -13.50 14.05
N LYS A 48 3.31 -14.09 14.68
CA LYS A 48 3.38 -15.44 15.23
C LYS A 48 3.04 -16.43 14.11
N PHE A 49 3.92 -17.38 13.87
CA PHE A 49 3.79 -18.40 12.84
C PHE A 49 3.44 -19.75 13.49
N SER A 50 2.22 -20.21 13.28
CA SER A 50 1.70 -21.43 13.88
C SER A 50 1.39 -22.48 12.81
N ARG A 51 1.82 -23.71 13.04
CA ARG A 51 1.53 -24.87 12.18
C ARG A 51 0.62 -25.84 12.87
N SER A 52 -0.41 -26.29 12.15
CA SER A 52 -1.20 -27.47 12.49
C SER A 52 -0.96 -28.57 11.46
N TRP A 53 -1.62 -29.71 11.62
CA TRP A 53 -1.42 -30.84 10.71
C TRP A 53 -1.88 -30.60 9.26
N LYS A 54 -2.75 -29.62 9.03
CA LYS A 54 -3.29 -29.28 7.68
C LYS A 54 -3.25 -27.82 7.31
N THR A 55 -2.93 -26.94 8.25
CA THR A 55 -2.97 -25.50 8.03
C THR A 55 -1.76 -24.83 8.65
N THR A 56 -1.36 -23.74 8.04
CA THR A 56 -0.43 -22.78 8.59
C THR A 56 -1.13 -21.45 8.78
N LYS A 57 -0.93 -20.83 9.94
CA LYS A 57 -1.53 -19.57 10.34
C LYS A 57 -0.45 -18.57 10.74
N ILE A 58 -0.65 -17.31 10.37
CA ILE A 58 0.15 -16.16 10.80
C ILE A 58 -0.78 -15.17 11.51
N GLU A 59 -0.39 -14.77 12.72
CA GLU A 59 -1.15 -13.86 13.58
C GLU A 59 -0.29 -12.66 13.96
N PHE A 60 -0.90 -11.47 13.98
CA PHE A 60 -0.30 -10.27 14.59
C PHE A 60 -0.42 -10.36 16.11
N VAL A 61 0.70 -10.13 16.78
CA VAL A 61 0.75 -10.08 18.24
C VAL A 61 1.47 -8.79 18.65
N PRO A 62 0.80 -7.86 19.35
CA PRO A 62 1.46 -6.68 19.89
C PRO A 62 2.45 -7.07 20.98
N GLY A 63 3.59 -6.40 21.05
CA GLY A 63 4.56 -6.55 22.13
C GLY A 63 4.05 -5.99 23.47
N ALA A 64 4.82 -6.20 24.53
CA ALA A 64 4.43 -5.76 25.88
C ALA A 64 4.13 -4.25 26.02
N PHE A 65 4.73 -3.43 25.15
CA PHE A 65 4.50 -1.97 25.06
C PHE A 65 3.91 -1.59 23.70
N GLY A 66 3.27 -2.51 23.01
CA GLY A 66 2.81 -2.37 21.63
C GLY A 66 1.53 -1.55 21.41
N SER A 67 0.95 -0.92 22.46
CA SER A 67 -0.28 -0.14 22.29
C SER A 67 -0.10 1.04 21.33
N ARG A 68 1.05 1.71 21.35
CA ARG A 68 1.34 2.85 20.48
C ARG A 68 1.43 2.43 19.02
N ILE A 69 2.16 1.35 18.73
CA ILE A 69 2.27 0.83 17.35
C ILE A 69 0.93 0.25 16.89
N ALA A 70 0.16 -0.42 17.75
CA ALA A 70 -1.16 -0.91 17.41
C ALA A 70 -2.11 0.24 17.04
N ASN A 71 -2.15 1.32 17.81
CA ASN A 71 -2.94 2.52 17.51
C ASN A 71 -2.49 3.21 16.21
N PHE A 72 -1.20 3.20 15.92
CA PHE A 72 -0.68 3.71 14.65
C PHE A 72 -1.17 2.83 13.49
N LEU A 73 -0.96 1.52 13.56
CA LEU A 73 -1.38 0.57 12.54
C LEU A 73 -2.89 0.61 12.28
N CYS A 74 -3.71 0.77 13.34
CA CYS A 74 -5.15 0.92 13.19
C CYS A 74 -5.55 2.10 12.30
N ARG A 75 -4.85 3.23 12.42
CA ARG A 75 -5.11 4.42 11.57
C ARG A 75 -4.67 4.17 10.13
N GLU A 76 -3.52 3.52 9.95
CA GLU A 76 -2.99 3.21 8.63
C GLU A 76 -3.86 2.19 7.88
N VAL A 77 -4.52 1.25 8.58
CA VAL A 77 -5.49 0.31 7.96
C VAL A 77 -6.59 1.08 7.22
N LEU A 78 -7.11 2.15 7.81
CA LEU A 78 -8.15 2.95 7.16
C LEU A 78 -7.60 3.80 6.02
N ALA A 79 -6.39 4.33 6.17
CA ALA A 79 -5.74 5.14 5.14
C ALA A 79 -5.37 4.30 3.89
N HIS A 80 -5.05 3.01 4.08
CA HIS A 80 -4.60 2.11 3.03
C HIS A 80 -5.61 0.99 2.69
N LYS A 81 -6.90 1.21 2.98
CA LYS A 81 -7.96 0.19 2.84
C LYS A 81 -7.97 -0.49 1.47
N SER A 82 -7.93 0.29 0.39
CA SER A 82 -7.96 -0.25 -0.98
C SER A 82 -6.72 -1.09 -1.32
N GLU A 83 -5.56 -0.72 -0.81
CA GLU A 83 -4.30 -1.46 -1.02
C GLU A 83 -4.34 -2.79 -0.26
N LEU A 84 -4.84 -2.78 0.97
CA LEU A 84 -5.01 -3.98 1.79
C LEU A 84 -6.04 -4.94 1.19
N GLU A 85 -7.15 -4.44 0.68
CA GLU A 85 -8.13 -5.25 -0.05
C GLU A 85 -7.50 -5.94 -1.25
N ASN A 86 -6.70 -5.24 -2.04
CA ASN A 86 -5.98 -5.83 -3.17
C ASN A 86 -5.00 -6.91 -2.73
N ILE A 87 -4.23 -6.68 -1.66
CA ILE A 87 -3.27 -7.66 -1.14
C ILE A 87 -4.00 -8.93 -0.66
N LEU A 88 -5.13 -8.79 0.04
CA LEU A 88 -5.84 -9.91 0.65
C LEU A 88 -6.79 -10.65 -0.31
N GLN A 89 -7.29 -10.00 -1.37
CA GLN A 89 -8.22 -10.59 -2.33
C GLN A 89 -7.55 -11.21 -3.56
N THR A 90 -6.30 -10.86 -3.85
CA THR A 90 -5.56 -11.33 -5.03
C THR A 90 -4.25 -12.06 -4.68
N PRO A 91 -4.21 -12.93 -3.68
CA PRO A 91 -2.99 -13.62 -3.31
C PRO A 91 -2.60 -14.67 -4.35
N PRO A 92 -1.30 -14.99 -4.49
CA PRO A 92 -0.82 -16.04 -5.38
C PRO A 92 -1.20 -17.46 -4.93
N ILE A 93 -1.73 -17.60 -3.71
CA ILE A 93 -2.20 -18.86 -3.11
C ILE A 93 -3.65 -18.74 -2.67
N THR A 94 -4.31 -19.88 -2.49
CA THR A 94 -5.63 -19.91 -1.89
C THR A 94 -5.51 -19.71 -0.38
N ILE A 95 -5.85 -18.52 0.09
CA ILE A 95 -6.06 -18.26 1.52
C ILE A 95 -7.35 -18.93 1.91
N SER A 96 -7.30 -19.78 2.93
CA SER A 96 -8.51 -20.44 3.45
C SER A 96 -9.33 -19.54 4.37
N HIS A 97 -8.63 -18.66 5.09
CA HIS A 97 -9.23 -17.67 5.98
C HIS A 97 -8.31 -16.48 6.17
N TYR A 98 -8.89 -15.28 6.24
CA TYR A 98 -8.19 -14.09 6.77
C TYR A 98 -9.13 -13.25 7.63
N LEU A 99 -8.53 -12.59 8.60
CA LEU A 99 -9.18 -11.66 9.51
C LEU A 99 -8.34 -10.39 9.61
N LEU A 100 -8.95 -9.25 9.35
CA LEU A 100 -8.40 -7.94 9.66
C LEU A 100 -9.51 -7.12 10.30
N GLU A 101 -9.37 -6.84 11.58
CA GLU A 101 -10.39 -6.16 12.39
C GLU A 101 -9.79 -4.99 13.15
N LEU A 102 -10.59 -3.94 13.26
CA LEU A 102 -10.38 -2.78 14.11
C LEU A 102 -11.47 -2.78 15.18
N ASP A 103 -11.10 -2.85 16.45
CA ASP A 103 -12.03 -2.87 17.61
C ASP A 103 -13.17 -3.91 17.41
N ASN A 104 -12.83 -5.13 16.94
CA ASN A 104 -13.74 -6.22 16.61
C ASN A 104 -14.69 -5.96 15.42
N GLN A 105 -14.42 -4.95 14.61
CA GLN A 105 -15.14 -4.70 13.36
C GLN A 105 -14.26 -5.03 12.16
N ASN A 106 -14.78 -5.80 11.21
CA ASN A 106 -14.03 -6.10 9.98
C ASN A 106 -13.75 -4.79 9.23
N PHE A 107 -12.48 -4.57 8.86
CA PHE A 107 -11.99 -3.33 8.25
C PHE A 107 -12.74 -2.94 6.97
N GLN A 108 -13.28 -3.91 6.23
CA GLN A 108 -14.04 -3.67 5.00
C GLN A 108 -15.33 -2.88 5.25
N PHE A 109 -15.94 -3.03 6.43
CA PHE A 109 -17.19 -2.39 6.82
C PHE A 109 -16.99 -1.09 7.62
N VAL A 110 -15.76 -0.75 7.96
CA VAL A 110 -15.46 0.48 8.70
C VAL A 110 -15.35 1.65 7.71
N GLU A 111 -16.37 2.51 7.64
CA GLU A 111 -16.35 3.71 6.78
C GLU A 111 -15.78 4.94 7.53
N LYS A 112 -16.12 5.10 8.81
CA LYS A 112 -15.62 6.14 9.70
C LYS A 112 -15.57 5.60 11.11
N LEU A 113 -14.52 5.95 11.82
CA LEU A 113 -14.43 5.73 13.26
C LEU A 113 -14.69 7.05 13.98
N ASP A 114 -15.65 7.04 14.90
CA ASP A 114 -15.93 8.19 15.77
C ASP A 114 -14.79 8.44 16.78
N GLN A 115 -13.99 7.41 17.03
CA GLN A 115 -12.80 7.43 17.88
C GLN A 115 -11.63 6.70 17.21
N THR A 116 -10.40 7.04 17.61
CA THR A 116 -9.22 6.30 17.15
C THR A 116 -9.31 4.86 17.62
N PRO A 117 -9.24 3.85 16.74
CA PRO A 117 -9.29 2.46 17.14
C PRO A 117 -8.08 2.11 18.00
N HIS A 118 -8.29 1.21 18.97
CA HIS A 118 -7.27 0.84 19.94
C HIS A 118 -6.77 -0.60 19.76
N MET A 119 -7.52 -1.43 19.03
CA MET A 119 -7.21 -2.84 18.86
C MET A 119 -7.18 -3.23 17.38
N LEU A 120 -6.04 -3.77 16.95
CA LEU A 120 -5.85 -4.40 15.65
C LEU A 120 -5.77 -5.92 15.85
N ARG A 121 -6.60 -6.66 15.11
CA ARG A 121 -6.46 -8.10 14.94
C ARG A 121 -6.17 -8.41 13.48
N PHE A 122 -5.12 -9.17 13.26
CA PHE A 122 -4.79 -9.71 11.94
C PHE A 122 -4.49 -11.18 12.06
N GLU A 123 -5.09 -11.96 11.19
CA GLU A 123 -4.90 -13.39 11.07
C GLU A 123 -5.04 -13.79 9.60
N ILE A 124 -4.16 -14.65 9.13
CA ILE A 124 -4.20 -15.22 7.80
C ILE A 124 -3.84 -16.70 7.87
N GLU A 125 -4.62 -17.54 7.21
CA GLU A 125 -4.47 -19.00 7.25
C GLU A 125 -4.56 -19.59 5.84
N ALA A 126 -3.72 -20.57 5.58
CA ALA A 126 -3.78 -21.38 4.35
C ALA A 126 -3.68 -22.86 4.64
N MET A 127 -4.29 -23.67 3.77
CA MET A 127 -4.14 -25.13 3.79
C MET A 127 -2.72 -25.49 3.36
N THR A 128 -2.03 -26.31 4.16
CA THR A 128 -0.68 -26.80 3.87
C THR A 128 -0.67 -28.32 3.77
N PRO A 129 0.07 -28.89 2.80
CA PRO A 129 0.21 -30.34 2.71
C PRO A 129 0.95 -30.89 3.95
N GLU A 130 0.55 -32.09 4.34
CA GLU A 130 1.01 -32.81 5.55
C GLU A 130 2.53 -33.08 5.63
N SER A 131 3.27 -32.91 4.53
CA SER A 131 4.65 -33.44 4.38
C SER A 131 5.78 -32.48 4.78
N SER A 132 5.50 -31.31 5.36
CA SER A 132 6.52 -30.27 5.50
C SER A 132 6.76 -29.76 6.91
N ILE A 133 6.73 -30.63 7.91
CA ILE A 133 7.07 -30.27 9.30
C ILE A 133 8.57 -30.47 9.55
N GLU A 134 9.42 -29.87 8.71
CA GLU A 134 10.83 -29.72 9.06
C GLU A 134 11.06 -28.36 9.73
N HIS A 135 11.63 -28.36 10.92
CA HIS A 135 11.90 -27.13 11.66
C HIS A 135 12.86 -26.21 10.87
N GLY A 136 12.45 -24.97 10.67
CA GLY A 136 13.26 -23.96 9.97
C GLY A 136 13.15 -23.96 8.45
N LEU A 137 12.36 -24.85 7.85
CA LEU A 137 12.06 -24.85 6.42
C LEU A 137 10.61 -24.43 6.17
N LEU A 138 10.39 -23.72 5.05
CA LEU A 138 9.07 -23.34 4.53
C LEU A 138 8.78 -24.10 3.25
N ASN A 139 7.55 -24.55 3.07
CA ASN A 139 7.04 -24.90 1.74
C ASN A 139 6.58 -23.65 0.98
N ASP A 140 6.23 -23.80 -0.29
CA ASP A 140 5.85 -22.67 -1.15
C ASP A 140 4.60 -21.95 -0.64
N THR A 141 3.64 -22.68 -0.07
CA THR A 141 2.42 -22.09 0.53
C THR A 141 2.77 -21.24 1.75
N GLU A 142 3.62 -21.74 2.62
CA GLU A 142 4.07 -21.04 3.83
C GLU A 142 4.90 -19.80 3.50
N ALA A 143 5.80 -19.91 2.52
CA ALA A 143 6.58 -18.77 2.05
C ALA A 143 5.69 -17.67 1.47
N ASN A 144 4.72 -18.03 0.63
CA ASN A 144 3.74 -17.10 0.09
C ASN A 144 2.85 -16.49 1.17
N LEU A 145 2.42 -17.28 2.16
CA LEU A 145 1.60 -16.78 3.27
C LEU A 145 2.37 -15.73 4.09
N LEU A 146 3.63 -15.99 4.36
CA LEU A 146 4.51 -15.05 5.07
C LEU A 146 4.75 -13.79 4.25
N GLU A 147 4.91 -13.91 2.93
CA GLU A 147 5.05 -12.77 2.02
C GLU A 147 3.78 -11.89 2.00
N ILE A 148 2.59 -12.49 1.98
CA ILE A 148 1.33 -11.74 2.06
C ILE A 148 1.21 -11.00 3.39
N ALA A 149 1.49 -11.67 4.51
CA ALA A 149 1.48 -11.04 5.83
C ALA A 149 2.51 -9.89 5.90
N ALA A 150 3.74 -10.11 5.41
CA ALA A 150 4.76 -9.07 5.33
C ALA A 150 4.29 -7.88 4.47
N SER A 151 3.66 -8.13 3.32
CA SER A 151 3.12 -7.06 2.44
C SER A 151 2.08 -6.20 3.16
N VAL A 152 1.18 -6.81 3.93
CA VAL A 152 0.19 -6.08 4.75
C VAL A 152 0.90 -5.14 5.72
N PHE A 153 1.86 -5.65 6.50
CA PHE A 153 2.53 -4.82 7.52
C PHE A 153 3.48 -3.79 6.93
N VAL A 154 4.17 -4.09 5.83
CA VAL A 154 4.99 -3.11 5.11
C VAL A 154 4.14 -1.94 4.55
N THR A 155 2.91 -2.22 4.11
CA THR A 155 1.97 -1.17 3.69
C THR A 155 1.56 -0.25 4.85
N LEU A 156 1.43 -0.82 6.04
CA LEU A 156 0.99 -0.11 7.25
C LEU A 156 2.12 0.58 8.02
N LEU A 157 3.35 0.10 7.92
CA LEU A 157 4.47 0.64 8.69
C LEU A 157 4.96 1.98 8.12
N PRO A 158 5.44 2.90 8.98
CA PRO A 158 6.09 4.11 8.52
C PRO A 158 7.30 3.70 7.67
N LYS A 159 7.46 4.32 6.50
CA LYS A 159 8.62 4.05 5.66
C LYS A 159 9.89 4.18 6.49
N PRO A 160 10.85 3.24 6.36
CA PRO A 160 12.11 3.35 7.06
C PRO A 160 12.69 4.73 6.79
N SER A 161 12.97 5.48 7.85
CA SER A 161 13.76 6.71 7.70
C SER A 161 15.07 6.26 7.12
N SER A 162 15.39 6.72 5.91
CA SER A 162 16.67 6.41 5.29
C SER A 162 17.76 6.88 6.26
N GLN A 163 18.41 5.96 6.95
CA GLN A 163 19.58 6.22 7.79
C GLN A 163 20.82 6.64 6.94
N TYR A 164 20.59 7.18 5.76
CA TYR A 164 21.66 7.70 4.92
C TYR A 164 22.13 9.04 5.49
N THR A 165 22.87 8.94 6.58
CA THR A 165 23.59 10.08 7.16
C THR A 165 24.79 10.47 6.30
N ASN A 166 25.22 9.62 5.39
CA ASN A 166 26.30 9.85 4.46
C ASN A 166 25.88 9.45 3.03
N PRO A 167 25.87 10.36 2.03
CA PRO A 167 25.54 10.05 0.64
C PRO A 167 26.40 8.94 0.02
N GLU A 168 27.60 8.68 0.55
CA GLU A 168 28.52 7.64 0.07
C GLU A 168 28.11 6.23 0.53
N GLU A 169 27.17 6.08 1.49
CA GLU A 169 26.68 4.81 2.01
C GLU A 169 25.34 4.36 1.39
N VAL A 170 24.85 5.11 0.42
CA VAL A 170 23.58 4.76 -0.28
C VAL A 170 23.79 3.54 -1.15
N ILE A 171 23.38 2.37 -0.67
CA ILE A 171 23.33 1.12 -1.44
C ILE A 171 21.93 1.01 -2.07
N GLY A 172 21.87 0.93 -3.40
CA GLY A 172 20.61 0.66 -4.10
C GLY A 172 20.13 -0.77 -3.89
N PHE A 173 18.81 -0.95 -3.86
CA PHE A 173 18.18 -2.28 -3.80
C PHE A 173 17.86 -2.78 -5.19
N PRO A 174 17.80 -4.14 -5.40
CA PRO A 174 17.41 -4.71 -6.69
C PRO A 174 15.99 -4.28 -7.08
N GLU A 175 15.86 -3.71 -8.28
CA GLU A 175 14.58 -3.36 -8.90
C GLU A 175 14.36 -4.22 -10.15
N GLY A 176 13.13 -4.24 -10.67
CA GLY A 176 12.81 -4.89 -11.95
C GLY A 176 12.10 -6.24 -11.84
N ALA A 177 11.69 -6.65 -10.63
CA ALA A 177 10.77 -7.79 -10.50
C ALA A 177 9.40 -7.42 -11.11
N THR A 178 8.91 -8.25 -12.06
CA THR A 178 7.59 -8.04 -12.66
C THR A 178 6.49 -8.44 -11.68
N SER A 179 5.66 -7.48 -11.27
CA SER A 179 4.41 -7.75 -10.58
C SER A 179 3.23 -7.56 -11.54
N LYS A 180 2.30 -8.52 -11.56
CA LYS A 180 1.03 -8.36 -12.29
C LYS A 180 0.02 -7.74 -11.35
N VAL A 181 -0.42 -6.53 -11.66
CA VAL A 181 -1.48 -5.84 -10.91
C VAL A 181 -2.76 -5.92 -11.73
N LEU A 182 -3.82 -6.51 -11.15
CA LEU A 182 -5.17 -6.43 -11.71
C LEU A 182 -5.74 -5.06 -11.31
N VAL A 183 -5.88 -4.16 -12.28
CA VAL A 183 -6.54 -2.86 -12.08
C VAL A 183 -7.89 -2.84 -12.77
N ASN A 184 -8.90 -2.31 -12.11
CA ASN A 184 -10.17 -1.99 -12.76
C ASN A 184 -9.94 -0.89 -13.80
N LYS A 185 -9.99 -1.24 -15.06
CA LYS A 185 -9.86 -0.28 -16.15
C LYS A 185 -11.25 0.26 -16.50
N TYR A 186 -11.54 1.46 -16.04
CA TYR A 186 -12.75 2.17 -16.49
C TYR A 186 -12.58 2.59 -17.94
N GLU A 187 -13.62 2.40 -18.73
CA GLU A 187 -13.65 2.85 -20.12
C GLU A 187 -13.64 4.39 -20.15
N ARG A 188 -12.71 4.94 -20.94
CA ARG A 188 -12.57 6.38 -21.15
C ARG A 188 -12.68 6.67 -22.64
N ASP A 189 -13.69 7.40 -23.05
CA ASP A 189 -13.83 7.80 -24.44
C ASP A 189 -12.79 8.88 -24.81
N PRO A 190 -11.89 8.61 -25.77
CA PRO A 190 -10.86 9.56 -26.18
C PRO A 190 -11.42 10.90 -26.67
N ARG A 191 -12.67 10.93 -27.16
CA ARG A 191 -13.34 12.14 -27.63
C ARG A 191 -13.53 13.15 -26.49
N ASN A 192 -13.81 12.69 -25.28
CA ASN A 192 -13.95 13.55 -24.11
C ASN A 192 -12.64 14.28 -23.79
N ARG A 193 -11.50 13.59 -23.91
CA ARG A 193 -10.17 14.20 -23.77
C ARG A 193 -9.94 15.27 -24.84
N SER A 194 -10.22 14.96 -26.10
CA SER A 194 -10.04 15.91 -27.21
C SER A 194 -10.93 17.14 -27.04
N ALA A 195 -12.19 16.96 -26.63
CA ALA A 195 -13.10 18.04 -26.36
C ALA A 195 -12.65 18.93 -25.19
N ALA A 196 -12.16 18.32 -24.08
CA ALA A 196 -11.62 19.07 -22.94
C ALA A 196 -10.39 19.91 -23.35
N ILE A 197 -9.49 19.37 -24.17
CA ILE A 197 -8.34 20.11 -24.69
C ILE A 197 -8.76 21.23 -25.64
N ALA A 198 -9.75 21.00 -26.50
CA ALA A 198 -10.27 22.04 -27.37
C ALA A 198 -10.88 23.22 -26.58
N ILE A 199 -11.47 22.96 -25.42
CA ILE A 199 -12.08 23.98 -24.55
C ILE A 199 -11.03 24.67 -23.68
N HIS A 200 -10.15 23.92 -23.02
CA HIS A 200 -9.25 24.42 -21.96
C HIS A 200 -7.81 24.66 -22.43
N GLY A 201 -7.44 24.16 -23.61
CA GLY A 201 -6.09 24.25 -24.15
C GLY A 201 -5.09 23.35 -23.43
N TYR A 202 -3.80 23.63 -23.67
CA TYR A 202 -2.66 22.87 -23.11
C TYR A 202 -2.03 23.55 -21.88
N LEU A 203 -2.66 24.59 -21.32
CA LEU A 203 -2.22 25.23 -20.09
C LEU A 203 -2.76 24.50 -18.85
N CYS A 204 -1.92 24.44 -17.81
CA CYS A 204 -2.38 23.95 -16.51
C CYS A 204 -3.34 24.95 -15.87
N LEU A 205 -4.59 24.59 -15.66
CA LEU A 205 -5.59 25.46 -15.04
C LEU A 205 -5.31 25.79 -13.58
N ALA A 206 -4.44 25.05 -12.91
CA ALA A 206 -4.07 25.32 -11.52
C ALA A 206 -2.89 26.31 -11.39
N CYS A 207 -1.79 26.09 -12.10
CA CYS A 207 -0.55 26.87 -11.94
C CYS A 207 -0.11 27.64 -13.20
N GLY A 208 -0.80 27.47 -14.35
CA GLY A 208 -0.47 28.13 -15.61
C GLY A 208 0.75 27.53 -16.34
N PHE A 209 1.26 26.37 -15.91
CA PHE A 209 2.41 25.74 -16.57
C PHE A 209 2.07 25.30 -17.98
N ASP A 210 2.95 25.63 -18.93
CA ASP A 210 2.89 25.24 -20.33
C ASP A 210 4.07 24.33 -20.66
N PHE A 211 3.77 23.12 -21.16
CA PHE A 211 4.82 22.17 -21.52
C PHE A 211 5.58 22.60 -22.78
N GLN A 212 4.90 23.21 -23.75
CA GLN A 212 5.56 23.67 -24.98
C GLN A 212 6.48 24.85 -24.70
N GLU A 213 6.09 25.79 -23.85
CA GLU A 213 6.94 26.92 -23.44
C GLU A 213 8.20 26.43 -22.71
N ASN A 214 8.09 25.39 -21.87
CA ASN A 214 9.19 24.91 -21.05
C ASN A 214 10.07 23.85 -21.71
N TYR A 215 9.53 23.05 -22.65
CA TYR A 215 10.21 21.90 -23.26
C TYR A 215 10.28 21.99 -24.81
N GLY A 216 9.85 23.12 -25.41
CA GLY A 216 9.83 23.27 -26.86
C GLY A 216 8.94 22.24 -27.55
N ASP A 217 9.37 21.75 -28.69
CA ASP A 217 8.59 20.78 -29.49
C ASP A 217 8.28 19.49 -28.74
N LEU A 218 9.14 19.07 -27.80
CA LEU A 218 8.91 17.88 -26.98
C LEU A 218 7.65 18.03 -26.08
N GLY A 219 7.36 19.25 -25.64
CA GLY A 219 6.20 19.58 -24.81
C GLY A 219 4.94 19.89 -25.61
N SER A 220 5.02 19.92 -26.94
CA SER A 220 3.89 20.26 -27.80
C SER A 220 2.73 19.27 -27.60
N GLU A 221 1.52 19.81 -27.48
CA GLU A 221 0.27 19.03 -27.31
C GLU A 221 0.25 18.08 -26.10
N PHE A 222 1.12 18.32 -25.10
CA PHE A 222 1.15 17.52 -23.89
C PHE A 222 0.44 18.22 -22.73
N ILE A 223 -0.59 17.57 -22.18
CA ILE A 223 -1.29 17.97 -20.95
C ILE A 223 -2.05 16.75 -20.39
N ILE A 224 -2.30 16.72 -19.09
CA ILE A 224 -3.13 15.70 -18.46
C ILE A 224 -4.55 16.25 -18.31
N VAL A 225 -5.55 15.48 -18.72
CA VAL A 225 -6.98 15.77 -18.48
C VAL A 225 -7.42 15.01 -17.23
N HIS A 226 -7.87 15.75 -16.24
CA HIS A 226 -8.33 15.27 -14.94
C HIS A 226 -9.85 15.33 -14.85
N HIS A 227 -10.47 14.28 -14.31
CA HIS A 227 -11.89 14.24 -14.00
C HIS A 227 -12.16 14.92 -12.65
N VAL A 228 -13.00 15.93 -12.64
CA VAL A 228 -13.39 16.66 -11.41
C VAL A 228 -14.11 15.72 -10.42
N VAL A 229 -14.94 14.83 -10.94
CA VAL A 229 -15.54 13.71 -10.19
C VAL A 229 -14.83 12.43 -10.59
N PRO A 230 -14.31 11.64 -9.63
CA PRO A 230 -13.63 10.38 -9.94
C PRO A 230 -14.51 9.46 -10.81
N VAL A 231 -13.92 8.85 -11.85
CA VAL A 231 -14.65 7.96 -12.79
C VAL A 231 -15.29 6.78 -12.06
N SER A 232 -14.74 6.34 -10.93
CA SER A 232 -15.30 5.30 -10.06
C SER A 232 -16.62 5.70 -9.39
N GLN A 233 -16.91 7.00 -9.28
CA GLN A 233 -18.13 7.55 -8.67
C GLN A 233 -19.17 7.96 -9.71
N ILE A 234 -18.81 7.93 -11.00
CA ILE A 234 -19.68 8.26 -12.11
C ILE A 234 -20.45 6.99 -12.52
N GLY A 235 -21.77 7.03 -12.51
CA GLY A 235 -22.61 5.91 -12.95
C GLY A 235 -22.40 5.58 -14.45
N SER A 236 -22.62 4.33 -14.84
CA SER A 236 -22.37 3.81 -16.20
C SER A 236 -23.10 4.54 -17.33
N ASN A 237 -24.16 5.31 -17.02
CA ASN A 237 -24.97 6.06 -17.98
C ASN A 237 -24.73 7.58 -17.92
N TYR A 238 -23.74 8.04 -17.16
CA TYR A 238 -23.44 9.47 -17.07
C TYR A 238 -22.73 9.95 -18.33
N VAL A 239 -23.25 11.00 -18.93
CA VAL A 239 -22.64 11.65 -20.10
C VAL A 239 -21.75 12.78 -19.59
N ILE A 240 -20.45 12.67 -19.82
CA ILE A 240 -19.44 13.66 -19.44
C ILE A 240 -19.70 14.99 -20.17
N ASP A 241 -19.77 16.08 -19.42
CA ASP A 241 -19.67 17.46 -19.96
C ASP A 241 -18.20 17.89 -19.93
N PRO A 242 -17.47 17.89 -21.07
CA PRO A 242 -16.03 18.18 -21.06
C PRO A 242 -15.67 19.57 -20.54
N SER A 243 -16.62 20.52 -20.53
CA SER A 243 -16.41 21.88 -20.05
C SER A 243 -16.44 22.00 -18.51
N LYS A 244 -17.17 21.09 -17.83
CA LYS A 244 -17.39 21.14 -16.38
C LYS A 244 -16.72 19.99 -15.64
N ASP A 245 -16.77 18.80 -16.24
CA ASP A 245 -16.34 17.56 -15.59
C ASP A 245 -14.85 17.27 -15.81
N LEU A 246 -14.22 17.95 -16.77
CA LEU A 246 -12.82 17.75 -17.14
C LEU A 246 -12.04 19.05 -17.04
N ILE A 247 -10.82 18.95 -16.53
CA ILE A 247 -9.87 20.07 -16.43
C ILE A 247 -8.48 19.67 -16.89
N THR A 248 -7.71 20.63 -17.44
CA THR A 248 -6.33 20.40 -17.87
C THR A 248 -5.34 20.74 -16.76
N LEU A 249 -4.45 19.82 -16.42
CA LEU A 249 -3.44 19.97 -15.37
C LEU A 249 -2.06 19.50 -15.85
N CYS A 250 -1.01 20.17 -15.40
CA CYS A 250 0.35 19.62 -15.52
C CYS A 250 0.52 18.39 -14.62
N ALA A 251 1.55 17.58 -14.89
CA ALA A 251 1.81 16.34 -14.16
C ALA A 251 1.92 16.56 -12.63
N ASN A 252 2.59 17.65 -12.22
CA ASN A 252 2.75 17.98 -10.80
C ASN A 252 1.42 18.34 -10.13
N CYS A 253 0.62 19.21 -10.76
CA CYS A 253 -0.69 19.58 -10.23
C CYS A 253 -1.67 18.41 -10.22
N HIS A 254 -1.61 17.53 -11.23
CA HIS A 254 -2.40 16.31 -11.26
C HIS A 254 -2.01 15.35 -10.12
N ALA A 255 -0.73 15.16 -9.85
CA ALA A 255 -0.29 14.37 -8.72
C ALA A 255 -0.71 14.97 -7.37
N MET A 256 -0.63 16.30 -7.24
CA MET A 256 -0.99 16.99 -5.99
C MET A 256 -2.48 17.01 -5.71
N ILE A 257 -3.34 17.09 -6.73
CA ILE A 257 -4.81 17.10 -6.56
C ILE A 257 -5.30 15.76 -5.94
N HIS A 258 -4.59 14.66 -6.22
CA HIS A 258 -4.87 13.32 -5.70
C HIS A 258 -4.19 12.98 -4.37
N ARG A 259 -3.53 13.95 -3.69
CA ARG A 259 -2.85 13.70 -2.41
C ARG A 259 -3.80 13.55 -1.22
N GLN A 260 -5.08 13.82 -1.41
CA GLN A 260 -6.13 13.66 -0.41
C GLN A 260 -7.29 12.85 -0.98
N ASP A 261 -8.01 12.18 -0.11
CA ASP A 261 -9.26 11.49 -0.43
C ASP A 261 -10.40 12.12 0.40
N PRO A 262 -11.45 12.70 -0.22
CA PRO A 262 -11.61 12.92 -1.67
C PRO A 262 -10.55 13.87 -2.26
N PRO A 263 -10.27 13.78 -3.58
CA PRO A 263 -9.33 14.66 -4.25
C PRO A 263 -9.65 16.14 -4.03
N LEU A 264 -8.61 16.98 -3.98
CA LEU A 264 -8.79 18.42 -3.88
C LEU A 264 -9.58 18.96 -5.05
N THR A 265 -10.37 20.02 -4.82
CA THR A 265 -10.96 20.79 -5.92
C THR A 265 -9.88 21.67 -6.58
N LEU A 266 -10.12 22.10 -7.83
CA LEU A 266 -9.23 23.02 -8.53
C LEU A 266 -8.98 24.30 -7.73
N ASP A 267 -10.03 24.85 -7.09
CA ASP A 267 -9.92 26.08 -6.30
C ASP A 267 -9.11 25.88 -5.01
N GLN A 268 -9.25 24.74 -4.34
CA GLN A 268 -8.43 24.39 -3.19
C GLN A 268 -6.94 24.31 -3.58
N LEU A 269 -6.63 23.63 -4.71
CA LEU A 269 -5.27 23.54 -5.20
C LEU A 269 -4.70 24.92 -5.59
N LYS A 270 -5.49 25.78 -6.27
CA LYS A 270 -5.11 27.16 -6.57
C LYS A 270 -4.81 27.97 -5.32
N ASN A 271 -5.61 27.84 -4.28
CA ASN A 271 -5.41 28.55 -3.02
C ASN A 271 -4.13 28.12 -2.32
N ILE A 272 -3.81 26.81 -2.32
CA ILE A 272 -2.54 26.30 -1.79
C ILE A 272 -1.35 26.89 -2.55
N LEU A 273 -1.43 26.95 -3.89
CA LEU A 273 -0.35 27.49 -4.73
C LEU A 273 -0.14 29.01 -4.52
N ARG A 274 -1.22 29.76 -4.28
CA ARG A 274 -1.15 31.23 -4.02
C ARG A 274 -0.59 31.54 -2.65
N ASN A 275 -0.89 30.74 -1.63
CA ASN A 275 -0.45 31.00 -0.26
C ASN A 275 1.03 30.60 0.00
N LYS A 276 1.73 30.02 -0.97
CA LYS A 276 3.16 29.67 -0.89
C LYS A 276 4.08 30.72 -1.56
N LYS A 277 3.51 31.79 -2.11
CA LYS A 277 4.25 32.96 -2.57
C LYS A 277 4.27 34.02 -1.47
#